data_151d7c0a6460d59fe4d922fae503e8e5
#
_entry.id   151d7c0a6460d59fe4d922fae503e8e5
#
_cell.length_a   1.000
_cell.length_b   1.000
_cell.length_c   1.000
_cell.angle_alpha   90.00
_cell.angle_beta   90.00
_cell.angle_gamma   90.00
#
_symmetry.space_group_name_H-M   'P 1'
#
loop_
_entity.id
_entity.type
_entity.pdbx_description
1 polymer ?
#
loop_
_entity_poly.entity_id
_entity_poly.type
_entity_poly.pdbx_seq_one_letter_code
_entity_poly.pdbx_strand_id
1 'polypeptide(L)'
;RAMDELLPDWKEQGCTMADVPVTENHHWVLTETKKYEFPHALLPPFMQNKGCYTVSLGNLTRWLATQAEALGVEIFPGFTAAEVLYNDDAAAHGGKPSVKGIATGNLGIGKDGEPTDNFQLGMELHAKYTLFAEGARGHLTKQLKAKFDLEADCQPQVYGLGMKELWDIDPDKHEPGRVIHTQGWPLTETDSWGGGFLYHQANNQVALGFVVALDYKNPHVFPFEEFQRWKQHPEIRKILEGGKRISYGARAINEGGWQSVPKLAFPGGALIGCSAGFVNVPRIKGSHTAMKSGMLAAESIVAAIAAGREFDEIADYQANLNDSWIATELKLVKNAQPAVAKYGNDYGTVLAGIDMWMRTLKIGLPITMKHHADNEMTGRADLYPKIDYPKPDGVISFDRLSSVFLSNTNHEEDQPCHLQLKDPDVPVKINLPLYDEPAQRYCPAGVYEIVGKEEGNPRLQINAQNCVHCKT
;
A
#
# COMPACT_ATOMS: atom_id res chain seq x y z
N ARG A 1 -1.59 20.57 0.40
CA ARG A 1 -0.83 20.97 1.61
C ARG A 1 0.63 20.56 1.50
N ALA A 2 0.97 19.25 1.41
CA ALA A 2 2.38 18.86 1.34
C ALA A 2 3.10 19.45 0.12
N MET A 3 2.46 19.47 -1.06
CA MET A 3 3.00 20.14 -2.25
C MET A 3 3.16 21.63 -2.05
N ASP A 4 2.19 22.31 -1.42
CA ASP A 4 2.25 23.76 -1.18
C ASP A 4 3.37 24.12 -0.18
N GLU A 5 3.72 23.20 0.74
CA GLU A 5 4.85 23.37 1.65
C GLU A 5 6.19 23.07 0.97
N LEU A 6 6.24 22.08 0.06
CA LEU A 6 7.46 21.65 -0.63
C LEU A 6 7.84 22.59 -1.79
N LEU A 7 6.88 22.90 -2.64
CA LEU A 7 7.02 23.71 -3.85
C LEU A 7 5.80 24.63 -3.96
N PRO A 8 5.83 25.84 -3.34
CA PRO A 8 4.66 26.73 -3.29
C PRO A 8 4.09 27.11 -4.66
N ASP A 9 4.93 27.18 -5.67
CA ASP A 9 4.62 27.54 -7.08
C ASP A 9 4.48 26.35 -8.03
N TRP A 10 4.20 25.13 -7.48
CA TRP A 10 4.09 23.90 -8.26
C TRP A 10 3.08 23.95 -9.40
N LYS A 11 2.05 24.78 -9.30
CA LYS A 11 1.03 24.95 -10.36
C LYS A 11 1.60 25.72 -11.54
N GLU A 12 2.31 26.82 -11.27
CA GLU A 12 2.96 27.66 -12.25
C GLU A 12 4.11 26.94 -12.94
N GLN A 13 4.72 25.98 -12.26
CA GLN A 13 5.79 25.12 -12.80
C GLN A 13 5.26 23.95 -13.65
N GLY A 14 3.97 23.90 -13.95
CA GLY A 14 3.39 22.92 -14.86
C GLY A 14 3.24 21.51 -14.28
N CYS A 15 3.04 21.39 -12.97
CA CYS A 15 2.72 20.11 -12.37
C CYS A 15 1.33 19.62 -12.82
N THR A 16 1.27 18.46 -13.46
CA THR A 16 0.03 17.86 -13.97
C THR A 16 -1.02 17.53 -12.89
N MET A 17 -0.66 17.58 -11.62
CA MET A 17 -1.60 17.45 -10.50
C MET A 17 -2.66 18.56 -10.50
N ALA A 18 -2.35 19.74 -11.06
CA ALA A 18 -3.28 20.87 -11.11
C ALA A 18 -4.47 20.66 -12.06
N ASP A 19 -4.38 19.70 -12.98
CA ASP A 19 -5.30 19.55 -14.10
C ASP A 19 -6.73 19.15 -13.67
N VAL A 20 -6.86 18.36 -12.59
CA VAL A 20 -8.15 17.82 -12.17
C VAL A 20 -8.38 18.03 -10.67
N PRO A 21 -8.84 19.22 -10.25
CA PRO A 21 -9.28 19.44 -8.89
C PRO A 21 -10.53 18.61 -8.58
N VAL A 22 -10.66 18.16 -7.34
CA VAL A 22 -11.86 17.46 -6.89
C VAL A 22 -13.03 18.45 -6.81
N THR A 23 -14.06 18.20 -7.61
CA THR A 23 -15.28 19.00 -7.73
C THR A 23 -16.42 18.40 -6.92
N GLU A 24 -16.55 17.06 -6.96
CA GLU A 24 -17.58 16.31 -6.25
C GLU A 24 -16.98 15.16 -5.46
N ASN A 25 -17.56 14.90 -4.29
CA ASN A 25 -17.11 13.84 -3.40
C ASN A 25 -18.30 13.06 -2.89
N HIS A 26 -18.35 11.77 -3.19
CA HIS A 26 -19.43 10.86 -2.83
C HIS A 26 -18.93 9.75 -1.91
N HIS A 27 -19.76 9.35 -0.94
CA HIS A 27 -19.57 8.17 -0.12
C HIS A 27 -20.81 7.30 -0.21
N TRP A 28 -20.68 6.14 -0.82
CA TRP A 28 -21.78 5.21 -1.04
C TRP A 28 -21.67 3.99 -0.14
N VAL A 29 -22.76 3.62 0.48
CA VAL A 29 -22.94 2.32 1.10
C VAL A 29 -23.69 1.44 0.10
N LEU A 30 -23.08 0.36 -0.32
CA LEU A 30 -23.62 -0.54 -1.34
C LEU A 30 -24.29 -1.75 -0.66
N THR A 31 -25.46 -2.12 -1.15
CA THR A 31 -26.00 -3.47 -1.09
C THR A 31 -25.78 -4.12 -2.46
N GLU A 32 -26.19 -5.36 -2.66
CA GLU A 32 -25.98 -6.04 -3.95
C GLU A 32 -26.54 -5.27 -5.17
N THR A 33 -27.65 -4.56 -5.00
CA THR A 33 -28.36 -3.90 -6.12
C THR A 33 -28.61 -2.42 -5.96
N LYS A 34 -28.36 -1.85 -4.76
CA LYS A 34 -28.69 -0.46 -4.44
C LYS A 34 -27.49 0.25 -3.84
N LYS A 35 -27.44 1.56 -4.06
CA LYS A 35 -26.54 2.47 -3.33
C LYS A 35 -27.34 3.36 -2.38
N TYR A 36 -26.73 3.67 -1.27
CA TYR A 36 -27.17 4.70 -0.34
C TYR A 36 -26.08 5.74 -0.21
N GLU A 37 -26.42 7.00 -0.49
CA GLU A 37 -25.50 8.12 -0.32
C GLU A 37 -25.35 8.44 1.15
N PHE A 38 -24.13 8.42 1.67
CA PHE A 38 -23.88 8.85 3.04
C PHE A 38 -23.84 10.37 3.11
N PRO A 39 -24.67 11.02 3.94
CA PRO A 39 -24.75 12.48 3.98
C PRO A 39 -23.42 13.11 4.41
N HIS A 40 -22.85 13.97 3.57
CA HIS A 40 -21.56 14.65 3.83
C HIS A 40 -21.57 15.47 5.13
N ALA A 41 -22.72 16.00 5.56
CA ALA A 41 -22.85 16.71 6.82
C ALA A 41 -22.54 15.85 8.05
N LEU A 42 -22.66 14.53 7.93
CA LEU A 42 -22.36 13.59 9.00
C LEU A 42 -20.89 13.15 9.01
N LEU A 43 -20.12 13.46 7.96
CA LEU A 43 -18.70 13.18 7.92
C LEU A 43 -17.91 14.27 8.66
N PRO A 44 -16.87 13.90 9.45
CA PRO A 44 -15.97 14.89 10.01
C PRO A 44 -15.36 15.77 8.91
N PRO A 45 -15.12 17.08 9.16
CA PRO A 45 -14.65 18.02 8.14
C PRO A 45 -13.37 17.57 7.42
N PHE A 46 -12.46 16.89 8.12
CA PHE A 46 -11.21 16.39 7.54
C PHE A 46 -11.42 15.23 6.54
N MET A 47 -12.59 14.57 6.55
CA MET A 47 -12.94 13.52 5.57
C MET A 47 -13.33 14.09 4.20
N GLN A 48 -13.60 15.38 4.11
CA GLN A 48 -13.94 16.03 2.85
C GLN A 48 -12.71 16.12 1.92
N ASN A 49 -12.94 15.97 0.62
CA ASN A 49 -11.90 16.04 -0.41
C ASN A 49 -11.79 17.40 -1.10
N LYS A 50 -12.49 18.43 -0.61
CA LYS A 50 -12.39 19.79 -1.14
C LYS A 50 -10.94 20.29 -1.06
N GLY A 51 -10.41 20.81 -2.17
CA GLY A 51 -9.01 21.24 -2.28
C GLY A 51 -8.02 20.09 -2.52
N CYS A 52 -8.50 18.86 -2.72
CA CYS A 52 -7.70 17.76 -3.24
C CYS A 52 -7.72 17.73 -4.77
N TYR A 53 -6.86 16.90 -5.34
CA TYR A 53 -6.74 16.69 -6.78
C TYR A 53 -6.75 15.19 -7.07
N THR A 54 -7.33 14.79 -8.22
CA THR A 54 -7.10 13.45 -8.76
C THR A 54 -5.83 13.49 -9.60
N VAL A 55 -4.94 12.51 -9.41
CA VAL A 55 -3.63 12.53 -10.10
C VAL A 55 -3.11 11.11 -10.32
N SER A 56 -2.44 10.90 -11.44
CA SER A 56 -1.56 9.74 -11.61
C SER A 56 -0.30 9.94 -10.77
N LEU A 57 -0.08 9.07 -9.75
CA LEU A 57 1.16 9.11 -8.97
C LEU A 57 2.40 8.87 -9.83
N GLY A 58 2.30 8.07 -10.89
CA GLY A 58 3.39 7.89 -11.84
C GLY A 58 3.78 9.19 -12.54
N ASN A 59 2.80 10.00 -12.97
CA ASN A 59 3.07 11.29 -13.59
C ASN A 59 3.62 12.30 -12.57
N LEU A 60 3.05 12.34 -11.36
CA LEU A 60 3.54 13.22 -10.29
C LEU A 60 4.98 12.88 -9.91
N THR A 61 5.34 11.61 -9.75
CA THR A 61 6.71 11.22 -9.39
C THR A 61 7.71 11.50 -10.51
N ARG A 62 7.33 11.34 -11.78
CA ARG A 62 8.19 11.75 -12.90
C ARG A 62 8.44 13.26 -12.90
N TRP A 63 7.38 14.05 -12.69
CA TRP A 63 7.52 15.50 -12.61
C TRP A 63 8.40 15.92 -11.40
N LEU A 64 8.19 15.31 -10.22
CA LEU A 64 9.06 15.56 -9.06
C LEU A 64 10.51 15.13 -9.30
N ALA A 65 10.73 14.06 -10.07
CA ALA A 65 12.07 13.63 -10.44
C ALA A 65 12.79 14.71 -11.25
N THR A 66 12.12 15.34 -12.23
CA THR A 66 12.73 16.44 -13.00
C THR A 66 13.09 17.64 -12.12
N GLN A 67 12.28 17.93 -11.09
CA GLN A 67 12.61 18.99 -10.11
C GLN A 67 13.83 18.62 -9.26
N ALA A 68 13.92 17.37 -8.82
CA ALA A 68 15.06 16.88 -8.03
C ALA A 68 16.35 16.88 -8.86
N GLU A 69 16.32 16.39 -10.10
CA GLU A 69 17.47 16.40 -11.03
C GLU A 69 17.96 17.82 -11.31
N ALA A 70 17.05 18.79 -11.46
CA ALA A 70 17.40 20.20 -11.64
C ALA A 70 18.14 20.78 -10.41
N LEU A 71 17.98 20.18 -9.24
CA LEU A 71 18.71 20.53 -8.01
C LEU A 71 19.98 19.68 -7.81
N GLY A 72 20.37 18.85 -8.79
CA GLY A 72 21.59 18.04 -8.73
C GLY A 72 21.41 16.67 -8.05
N VAL A 73 20.19 16.21 -7.85
CA VAL A 73 19.94 14.84 -7.35
C VAL A 73 20.11 13.86 -8.49
N GLU A 74 20.91 12.83 -8.27
CA GLU A 74 21.06 11.71 -9.22
C GLU A 74 19.98 10.66 -8.97
N ILE A 75 19.28 10.22 -10.02
CA ILE A 75 18.21 9.21 -9.95
C ILE A 75 18.61 8.02 -10.80
N PHE A 76 18.62 6.83 -10.19
CA PHE A 76 19.04 5.57 -10.81
C PHE A 76 17.85 4.62 -10.98
N PRO A 77 17.01 4.77 -12.00
CA PRO A 77 15.92 3.84 -12.26
C PRO A 77 16.47 2.47 -12.70
N GLY A 78 15.82 1.40 -12.23
CA GLY A 78 16.24 0.03 -12.57
C GLY A 78 17.31 -0.57 -11.64
N PHE A 79 17.92 0.21 -10.76
CA PHE A 79 18.88 -0.29 -9.78
C PHE A 79 18.17 -0.65 -8.48
N THR A 80 18.12 -1.92 -8.15
CA THR A 80 17.48 -2.43 -6.95
C THR A 80 18.45 -2.40 -5.77
N ALA A 81 18.10 -1.69 -4.68
CA ALA A 81 18.82 -1.81 -3.43
C ALA A 81 18.59 -3.22 -2.85
N ALA A 82 19.64 -4.03 -2.80
CA ALA A 82 19.58 -5.43 -2.41
C ALA A 82 20.07 -5.69 -0.98
N GLU A 83 21.00 -4.88 -0.50
CA GLU A 83 21.65 -5.05 0.80
C GLU A 83 21.84 -3.71 1.51
N VAL A 84 21.77 -3.73 2.84
CA VAL A 84 22.13 -2.59 3.69
C VAL A 84 23.58 -2.75 4.14
N LEU A 85 24.37 -1.71 3.93
CA LEU A 85 25.77 -1.66 4.34
C LEU A 85 25.92 -1.02 5.71
N TYR A 86 26.83 -1.57 6.54
CA TYR A 86 27.02 -1.13 7.92
C TYR A 86 28.49 -0.76 8.18
N ASN A 87 28.69 0.19 9.14
CA ASN A 87 29.99 0.46 9.72
C ASN A 87 30.26 -0.49 10.89
N ASP A 88 31.56 -0.69 11.23
CA ASP A 88 31.98 -1.48 12.41
C ASP A 88 32.04 -0.61 13.68
N ASP A 89 31.03 0.23 13.91
CA ASP A 89 30.95 1.22 14.98
C ASP A 89 29.91 0.90 16.06
N ALA A 90 29.51 -0.37 16.15
CA ALA A 90 28.45 -0.83 17.05
C ALA A 90 28.65 -0.38 18.51
N ALA A 91 29.89 -0.27 18.98
CA ALA A 91 30.19 0.18 20.34
C ALA A 91 29.74 1.61 20.62
N ALA A 92 29.76 2.47 19.60
CA ALA A 92 29.30 3.87 19.69
C ALA A 92 27.77 3.98 19.76
N HIS A 93 27.04 2.95 19.33
CA HIS A 93 25.58 2.95 19.16
C HIS A 93 24.87 1.85 19.96
N GLY A 94 25.35 1.56 21.16
CA GLY A 94 24.70 0.62 22.08
C GLY A 94 24.68 -0.83 21.61
N GLY A 95 25.68 -1.26 20.85
CA GLY A 95 25.82 -2.64 20.32
C GLY A 95 25.21 -2.85 18.93
N LYS A 96 24.68 -1.81 18.28
CA LYS A 96 24.13 -1.88 16.91
C LYS A 96 24.99 -1.03 15.97
N PRO A 97 25.41 -1.55 14.81
CA PRO A 97 26.22 -0.77 13.85
C PRO A 97 25.39 0.33 13.20
N SER A 98 26.04 1.40 12.74
CA SER A 98 25.37 2.41 11.91
C SER A 98 25.27 1.98 10.45
N VAL A 99 24.23 2.46 9.76
CA VAL A 99 24.09 2.31 8.31
C VAL A 99 25.02 3.27 7.61
N LYS A 100 25.83 2.78 6.64
CA LYS A 100 26.71 3.61 5.81
C LYS A 100 26.25 3.71 4.35
N GLY A 101 25.17 3.02 3.98
CA GLY A 101 24.65 3.02 2.62
C GLY A 101 23.95 1.73 2.23
N ILE A 102 23.85 1.49 0.93
CA ILE A 102 23.25 0.27 0.36
C ILE A 102 24.15 -0.30 -0.75
N ALA A 103 24.01 -1.59 -1.01
CA ALA A 103 24.49 -2.20 -2.25
C ALA A 103 23.33 -2.52 -3.19
N THR A 104 23.55 -2.31 -4.49
CA THR A 104 22.62 -2.79 -5.53
C THR A 104 22.84 -4.28 -5.78
N GLY A 105 21.82 -4.97 -6.30
CA GLY A 105 21.97 -6.37 -6.71
C GLY A 105 22.86 -6.51 -7.96
N ASN A 106 23.47 -7.69 -8.11
CA ASN A 106 24.13 -8.05 -9.34
C ASN A 106 23.10 -8.19 -10.47
N LEU A 107 23.44 -7.77 -11.68
CA LEU A 107 22.64 -7.98 -12.89
C LEU A 107 23.21 -9.16 -13.70
N GLY A 108 22.37 -9.76 -14.55
CA GLY A 108 22.82 -10.85 -15.43
C GLY A 108 23.19 -12.14 -14.69
N ILE A 109 22.45 -12.51 -13.66
CA ILE A 109 22.50 -13.82 -13.02
C ILE A 109 21.40 -14.69 -13.61
N GLY A 110 21.77 -15.86 -14.12
CA GLY A 110 20.85 -16.85 -14.69
C GLY A 110 20.02 -17.59 -13.63
N LYS A 111 19.04 -18.38 -14.08
CA LYS A 111 18.18 -19.21 -13.22
C LYS A 111 18.94 -20.20 -12.34
N ASP A 112 20.08 -20.66 -12.83
CA ASP A 112 21.00 -21.57 -12.14
C ASP A 112 21.83 -20.88 -11.05
N GLY A 113 21.77 -19.55 -10.97
CA GLY A 113 22.54 -18.73 -10.04
C GLY A 113 23.94 -18.34 -10.56
N GLU A 114 24.29 -18.73 -11.79
CA GLU A 114 25.58 -18.45 -12.41
C GLU A 114 25.53 -17.14 -13.22
N PRO A 115 26.68 -16.45 -13.37
CA PRO A 115 26.79 -15.27 -14.23
C PRO A 115 26.51 -15.59 -15.70
N THR A 116 25.71 -14.77 -16.36
CA THR A 116 25.50 -14.79 -17.82
C THR A 116 26.48 -13.85 -18.54
N ASP A 117 26.42 -13.82 -19.87
CA ASP A 117 27.25 -12.90 -20.68
C ASP A 117 26.98 -11.42 -20.39
N ASN A 118 25.84 -11.10 -19.79
CA ASN A 118 25.43 -9.75 -19.39
C ASN A 118 25.69 -9.45 -17.91
N PHE A 119 26.51 -10.26 -17.25
CA PHE A 119 26.80 -10.08 -15.82
C PHE A 119 27.42 -8.72 -15.52
N GLN A 120 26.87 -8.03 -14.52
CA GLN A 120 27.41 -6.81 -13.97
C GLN A 120 27.36 -6.88 -12.44
N LEU A 121 28.50 -6.61 -11.82
CA LEU A 121 28.59 -6.55 -10.37
C LEU A 121 27.76 -5.36 -9.84
N GLY A 122 27.04 -5.56 -8.75
CA GLY A 122 26.36 -4.50 -8.04
C GLY A 122 27.33 -3.44 -7.50
N MET A 123 26.81 -2.26 -7.23
CA MET A 123 27.58 -1.12 -6.72
C MET A 123 27.23 -0.85 -5.26
N GLU A 124 28.20 -0.41 -4.47
CA GLU A 124 27.97 0.18 -3.16
C GLU A 124 27.73 1.68 -3.29
N LEU A 125 26.66 2.17 -2.70
CA LEU A 125 26.33 3.59 -2.59
C LEU A 125 26.46 4.00 -1.13
N HIS A 126 27.48 4.78 -0.82
CA HIS A 126 27.78 5.24 0.54
C HIS A 126 27.19 6.60 0.77
N ALA A 127 26.64 6.83 1.96
CA ALA A 127 26.05 8.11 2.38
C ALA A 127 26.20 8.31 3.88
N LYS A 128 26.27 9.57 4.32
CA LYS A 128 26.27 9.93 5.76
C LYS A 128 24.98 9.50 6.45
N TYR A 129 23.85 9.55 5.73
CA TYR A 129 22.55 9.05 6.17
C TYR A 129 21.80 8.44 4.98
N THR A 130 21.03 7.40 5.24
CA THR A 130 20.21 6.70 4.24
C THR A 130 18.75 6.72 4.64
N LEU A 131 17.87 7.20 3.76
CA LEU A 131 16.42 7.18 3.96
C LEU A 131 15.79 6.01 3.22
N PHE A 132 14.98 5.22 3.93
CA PHE A 132 14.31 4.04 3.35
C PHE A 132 12.85 4.37 3.06
N ALA A 133 12.52 4.43 1.77
CA ALA A 133 11.21 4.77 1.22
C ALA A 133 10.61 3.63 0.38
N GLU A 134 10.80 2.39 0.78
CA GLU A 134 10.45 1.18 0.02
C GLU A 134 8.93 0.87 -0.03
N GLY A 135 8.13 1.70 0.60
CA GLY A 135 6.67 1.48 0.69
C GLY A 135 6.28 0.47 1.77
N ALA A 136 5.06 -0.06 1.68
CA ALA A 136 4.41 -0.85 2.72
C ALA A 136 5.19 -2.14 2.91
N ARG A 137 5.84 -2.84 2.81
CA ARG A 137 6.56 -4.11 3.04
C ARG A 137 7.90 -4.17 2.29
N GLY A 138 8.68 -3.09 2.41
CA GLY A 138 10.04 -3.06 1.88
C GLY A 138 10.91 -4.18 2.44
N HIS A 139 11.71 -4.83 1.62
CA HIS A 139 12.51 -5.98 2.08
C HIS A 139 13.69 -5.54 2.96
N LEU A 140 14.36 -4.42 2.66
CA LEU A 140 15.40 -3.87 3.53
C LEU A 140 14.78 -3.25 4.79
N THR A 141 13.62 -2.59 4.67
CA THR A 141 12.87 -2.06 5.81
C THR A 141 12.56 -3.16 6.84
N LYS A 142 12.17 -4.37 6.41
CA LYS A 142 11.94 -5.50 7.34
C LYS A 142 13.22 -5.91 8.07
N GLN A 143 14.34 -5.93 7.41
CA GLN A 143 15.64 -6.24 8.03
C GLN A 143 16.04 -5.18 9.05
N LEU A 144 15.87 -3.89 8.70
CA LEU A 144 16.16 -2.77 9.58
C LEU A 144 15.27 -2.75 10.83
N LYS A 145 13.97 -2.99 10.67
CA LYS A 145 13.02 -3.10 11.78
C LYS A 145 13.45 -4.18 12.78
N ALA A 146 13.82 -5.36 12.28
CA ALA A 146 14.32 -6.45 13.12
C ALA A 146 15.69 -6.13 13.75
N LYS A 147 16.65 -5.58 12.97
CA LYS A 147 18.00 -5.31 13.45
C LYS A 147 18.06 -4.23 14.52
N PHE A 148 17.24 -3.19 14.38
CA PHE A 148 17.22 -2.04 15.29
C PHE A 148 16.06 -2.09 16.30
N ASP A 149 15.26 -3.15 16.34
CA ASP A 149 14.08 -3.32 17.21
C ASP A 149 13.08 -2.15 17.08
N LEU A 150 12.86 -1.68 15.84
CA LEU A 150 12.07 -0.47 15.62
C LEU A 150 10.58 -0.66 15.95
N GLU A 151 10.10 -1.89 16.07
CA GLU A 151 8.70 -2.23 16.35
C GLU A 151 8.45 -2.63 17.82
N ALA A 152 9.44 -2.47 18.70
CA ALA A 152 9.33 -2.90 20.11
C ALA A 152 8.20 -2.18 20.88
N ASP A 153 7.97 -0.89 20.59
CA ASP A 153 7.03 -0.03 21.31
C ASP A 153 5.76 0.30 20.51
N CYS A 154 5.53 -0.34 19.36
CA CYS A 154 4.33 -0.13 18.56
C CYS A 154 3.49 -1.40 18.44
N GLN A 155 2.24 -1.23 17.97
CA GLN A 155 1.36 -2.36 17.68
C GLN A 155 1.69 -2.98 16.32
N PRO A 156 1.30 -4.24 16.06
CA PRO A 156 1.49 -4.86 14.75
C PRO A 156 0.94 -3.98 13.64
N GLN A 157 1.64 -3.93 12.50
CA GLN A 157 1.10 -3.33 11.30
C GLN A 157 0.07 -4.28 10.68
N VAL A 158 -1.03 -3.73 10.22
CA VAL A 158 -2.05 -4.43 9.44
C VAL A 158 -2.09 -3.88 8.02
N TYR A 159 -2.53 -4.70 7.08
CA TYR A 159 -2.46 -4.37 5.66
C TYR A 159 -3.79 -4.61 4.95
N GLY A 160 -4.02 -3.84 3.91
CA GLY A 160 -5.03 -4.12 2.89
C GLY A 160 -4.37 -4.44 1.55
N LEU A 161 -5.01 -5.28 0.76
CA LEU A 161 -4.66 -5.47 -0.63
C LEU A 161 -5.49 -4.53 -1.50
N GLY A 162 -4.84 -3.52 -2.07
CA GLY A 162 -5.44 -2.64 -3.06
C GLY A 162 -5.17 -3.12 -4.47
N MET A 163 -6.23 -3.30 -5.25
CA MET A 163 -6.18 -3.56 -6.69
C MET A 163 -6.74 -2.34 -7.42
N LYS A 164 -6.16 -1.99 -8.56
CA LYS A 164 -6.54 -0.80 -9.32
C LYS A 164 -6.58 -1.11 -10.80
N GLU A 165 -7.57 -0.55 -11.47
CA GLU A 165 -7.66 -0.49 -12.92
C GLU A 165 -7.78 0.96 -13.40
N LEU A 166 -7.30 1.23 -14.61
CA LEU A 166 -7.54 2.46 -15.32
C LEU A 166 -8.40 2.14 -16.55
N TRP A 167 -9.42 2.95 -16.76
CA TRP A 167 -10.36 2.79 -17.86
C TRP A 167 -10.50 4.07 -18.65
N ASP A 168 -10.55 3.96 -19.98
CA ASP A 168 -11.12 4.98 -20.85
C ASP A 168 -12.62 4.75 -20.90
N ILE A 169 -13.41 5.77 -20.58
CA ILE A 169 -14.88 5.68 -20.56
C ILE A 169 -15.51 6.59 -21.60
N ASP A 170 -16.78 6.36 -21.85
CA ASP A 170 -17.59 7.23 -22.71
C ASP A 170 -17.54 8.69 -22.21
N PRO A 171 -17.19 9.66 -23.07
CA PRO A 171 -17.15 11.07 -22.70
C PRO A 171 -18.46 11.59 -22.09
N ASP A 172 -19.62 11.07 -22.52
CA ASP A 172 -20.93 11.47 -21.99
C ASP A 172 -21.17 11.01 -20.53
N LYS A 173 -20.35 10.08 -20.03
CA LYS A 173 -20.36 9.57 -18.65
C LYS A 173 -19.25 10.13 -17.80
N HIS A 174 -18.36 10.93 -18.40
CA HIS A 174 -17.17 11.44 -17.72
C HIS A 174 -17.45 12.77 -17.03
N GLU A 175 -17.10 12.85 -15.74
CA GLU A 175 -17.30 14.03 -14.90
C GLU A 175 -15.97 14.36 -14.18
N PRO A 176 -15.06 15.13 -14.81
CA PRO A 176 -13.73 15.41 -14.27
C PRO A 176 -13.76 15.94 -12.83
N GLY A 177 -12.97 15.35 -11.95
CA GLY A 177 -12.89 15.73 -10.54
C GLY A 177 -13.97 15.12 -9.65
N ARG A 178 -14.89 14.32 -10.19
CA ARG A 178 -15.82 13.53 -9.39
C ARG A 178 -15.08 12.36 -8.75
N VAL A 179 -15.21 12.22 -7.43
CA VAL A 179 -14.63 11.11 -6.66
C VAL A 179 -15.71 10.37 -5.88
N ILE A 180 -15.70 9.06 -5.97
CA ILE A 180 -16.66 8.17 -5.32
C ILE A 180 -15.88 7.19 -4.46
N HIS A 181 -16.27 7.06 -3.20
CA HIS A 181 -15.82 6.01 -2.29
C HIS A 181 -17.00 5.11 -1.95
N THR A 182 -16.77 3.81 -1.90
CA THR A 182 -17.82 2.84 -1.59
C THR A 182 -17.39 1.92 -0.46
N GLN A 183 -18.35 1.50 0.35
CA GLN A 183 -18.21 0.43 1.35
C GLN A 183 -19.45 -0.47 1.30
N GLY A 184 -19.40 -1.61 1.99
CA GLY A 184 -20.51 -2.55 2.06
C GLY A 184 -20.34 -3.73 1.11
N TRP A 185 -21.32 -3.98 0.25
CA TRP A 185 -21.26 -5.09 -0.71
C TRP A 185 -20.05 -4.95 -1.67
N PRO A 186 -19.36 -6.07 -2.04
CA PRO A 186 -19.63 -7.47 -1.67
C PRO A 186 -19.00 -7.91 -0.33
N LEU A 187 -18.13 -7.14 0.30
CA LEU A 187 -17.33 -7.56 1.46
C LEU A 187 -18.17 -7.88 2.71
N THR A 188 -19.37 -7.30 2.84
CA THR A 188 -20.28 -7.58 3.97
C THR A 188 -20.78 -9.03 3.98
N GLU A 189 -20.79 -9.73 2.84
CA GLU A 189 -21.20 -11.14 2.77
C GLU A 189 -20.21 -12.09 3.46
N THR A 190 -18.95 -11.66 3.60
CA THR A 190 -17.87 -12.46 4.19
C THR A 190 -17.33 -11.87 5.49
N ASP A 191 -18.02 -10.88 6.06
CA ASP A 191 -17.56 -10.10 7.23
C ASP A 191 -16.13 -9.55 7.04
N SER A 192 -15.77 -9.29 5.78
CA SER A 192 -14.51 -8.63 5.40
C SER A 192 -14.74 -7.13 5.29
N TRP A 193 -13.70 -6.35 5.56
CA TRP A 193 -13.83 -4.90 5.43
C TRP A 193 -12.88 -4.35 4.35
N GLY A 194 -13.18 -3.13 3.92
CA GLY A 194 -12.52 -2.48 2.80
C GLY A 194 -13.51 -1.66 2.01
N GLY A 195 -13.29 -1.59 0.71
CA GLY A 195 -14.23 -0.91 -0.18
C GLY A 195 -13.60 -0.47 -1.49
N GLY A 196 -14.41 0.17 -2.32
CA GLY A 196 -14.00 0.64 -3.64
C GLY A 196 -13.81 2.15 -3.70
N PHE A 197 -13.06 2.58 -4.69
CA PHE A 197 -12.99 3.97 -5.10
C PHE A 197 -13.10 4.08 -6.63
N LEU A 198 -13.64 5.19 -7.10
CA LEU A 198 -13.76 5.53 -8.51
C LEU A 198 -13.53 7.03 -8.67
N TYR A 199 -12.47 7.40 -9.42
CA TYR A 199 -12.03 8.77 -9.58
C TYR A 199 -12.00 9.15 -11.06
N HIS A 200 -12.81 10.13 -11.44
CA HIS A 200 -12.77 10.72 -12.78
C HIS A 200 -11.53 11.61 -12.88
N GLN A 201 -10.62 11.22 -13.75
CA GLN A 201 -9.36 11.92 -14.03
C GLN A 201 -9.47 12.77 -15.29
N ALA A 202 -8.36 13.28 -15.82
CA ALA A 202 -8.33 13.92 -17.14
C ALA A 202 -8.57 12.90 -18.27
N ASN A 203 -8.80 13.40 -19.48
CA ASN A 203 -8.81 12.61 -20.73
C ASN A 203 -9.84 11.47 -20.79
N ASN A 204 -11.04 11.68 -20.25
CA ASN A 204 -12.10 10.66 -20.16
C ASN A 204 -11.67 9.37 -19.44
N GLN A 205 -10.70 9.49 -18.53
CA GLN A 205 -10.21 8.36 -17.77
C GLN A 205 -10.85 8.28 -16.39
N VAL A 206 -11.10 7.04 -15.98
CA VAL A 206 -11.52 6.71 -14.61
C VAL A 206 -10.52 5.75 -14.00
N ALA A 207 -9.94 6.16 -12.88
CA ALA A 207 -9.18 5.26 -12.03
C ALA A 207 -10.12 4.65 -11.00
N LEU A 208 -10.24 3.35 -11.01
CA LEU A 208 -11.03 2.62 -10.03
C LEU A 208 -10.19 1.58 -9.32
N GLY A 209 -10.54 1.28 -8.09
CA GLY A 209 -9.85 0.26 -7.33
C GLY A 209 -10.70 -0.25 -6.18
N PHE A 210 -10.23 -1.34 -5.63
CA PHE A 210 -10.87 -2.05 -4.55
C PHE A 210 -9.83 -2.49 -3.53
N VAL A 211 -10.08 -2.22 -2.28
CA VAL A 211 -9.21 -2.60 -1.16
C VAL A 211 -9.91 -3.64 -0.32
N VAL A 212 -9.22 -4.72 -0.02
CA VAL A 212 -9.65 -5.75 0.92
C VAL A 212 -8.63 -5.83 2.03
N ALA A 213 -9.05 -5.61 3.26
CA ALA A 213 -8.19 -5.80 4.42
C ALA A 213 -7.76 -7.28 4.53
N LEU A 214 -6.52 -7.52 4.91
CA LEU A 214 -5.94 -8.88 4.92
C LEU A 214 -6.19 -9.63 6.23
N ASP A 215 -6.94 -9.05 7.15
CA ASP A 215 -7.36 -9.65 8.43
C ASP A 215 -8.70 -10.43 8.33
N TYR A 216 -9.15 -10.75 7.13
CA TYR A 216 -10.37 -11.52 6.92
C TYR A 216 -10.22 -12.96 7.45
N LYS A 217 -11.32 -13.46 8.03
CA LYS A 217 -11.35 -14.77 8.71
C LYS A 217 -11.54 -15.94 7.77
N ASN A 218 -12.36 -15.75 6.72
CA ASN A 218 -12.67 -16.81 5.76
C ASN A 218 -11.55 -16.97 4.73
N PRO A 219 -10.76 -18.06 4.75
CA PRO A 219 -9.66 -18.28 3.82
C PRO A 219 -10.10 -18.47 2.36
N HIS A 220 -11.41 -18.64 2.13
CA HIS A 220 -11.97 -18.76 0.78
C HIS A 220 -12.27 -17.42 0.12
N VAL A 221 -12.10 -16.29 0.83
CA VAL A 221 -12.20 -14.95 0.21
C VAL A 221 -11.12 -14.80 -0.86
N PHE A 222 -11.54 -14.33 -2.01
CA PHE A 222 -10.69 -14.10 -3.16
C PHE A 222 -10.73 -12.61 -3.53
N PRO A 223 -9.83 -11.79 -3.01
CA PRO A 223 -9.86 -10.33 -3.18
C PRO A 223 -10.01 -9.86 -4.63
N PHE A 224 -9.34 -10.54 -5.58
CA PHE A 224 -9.46 -10.21 -6.99
C PHE A 224 -10.90 -10.42 -7.51
N GLU A 225 -11.54 -11.51 -7.15
CA GLU A 225 -12.93 -11.81 -7.58
C GLU A 225 -13.93 -10.88 -6.88
N GLU A 226 -13.68 -10.49 -5.62
CA GLU A 226 -14.49 -9.47 -4.94
C GLU A 226 -14.43 -8.12 -5.67
N PHE A 227 -13.26 -7.74 -6.20
CA PHE A 227 -13.12 -6.57 -7.06
C PHE A 227 -13.91 -6.72 -8.37
N GLN A 228 -13.88 -7.89 -9.00
CA GLN A 228 -14.66 -8.14 -10.22
C GLN A 228 -16.18 -8.08 -9.94
N ARG A 229 -16.64 -8.66 -8.83
CA ARG A 229 -18.05 -8.56 -8.38
C ARG A 229 -18.45 -7.10 -8.15
N TRP A 230 -17.62 -6.33 -7.43
CA TRP A 230 -17.88 -4.91 -7.17
C TRP A 230 -18.09 -4.10 -8.46
N LYS A 231 -17.33 -4.36 -9.50
CA LYS A 231 -17.50 -3.70 -10.81
C LYS A 231 -18.86 -4.04 -11.47
N GLN A 232 -19.44 -5.18 -11.18
CA GLN A 232 -20.75 -5.60 -11.69
C GLN A 232 -21.91 -4.91 -10.98
N HIS A 233 -21.67 -4.21 -9.85
CA HIS A 233 -22.72 -3.45 -9.18
C HIS A 233 -23.36 -2.46 -10.17
N PRO A 234 -24.72 -2.37 -10.25
CA PRO A 234 -25.40 -1.56 -11.27
C PRO A 234 -24.92 -0.13 -11.40
N GLU A 235 -24.62 0.54 -10.28
CA GLU A 235 -24.15 1.94 -10.28
C GLU A 235 -22.69 2.09 -10.73
N ILE A 236 -21.86 1.08 -10.56
CA ILE A 236 -20.46 1.07 -11.03
C ILE A 236 -20.45 0.66 -12.52
N ARG A 237 -21.13 -0.43 -12.86
CA ARG A 237 -21.25 -0.93 -14.22
C ARG A 237 -21.74 0.16 -15.18
N LYS A 238 -22.75 0.94 -14.81
CA LYS A 238 -23.30 2.05 -15.59
C LYS A 238 -22.24 3.07 -16.03
N ILE A 239 -21.22 3.33 -15.19
CA ILE A 239 -20.13 4.24 -15.52
C ILE A 239 -19.16 3.59 -16.52
N LEU A 240 -18.85 2.30 -16.32
CA LEU A 240 -17.83 1.58 -17.08
C LEU A 240 -18.33 1.03 -18.42
N GLU A 241 -19.63 0.81 -18.55
CA GLU A 241 -20.24 0.19 -19.74
C GLU A 241 -20.00 1.01 -21.01
N GLY A 242 -19.46 0.37 -22.05
CA GLY A 242 -18.98 1.01 -23.27
C GLY A 242 -17.54 1.50 -23.20
N GLY A 243 -16.93 1.50 -22.03
CA GLY A 243 -15.53 1.85 -21.83
C GLY A 243 -14.56 0.70 -22.12
N LYS A 244 -13.26 1.00 -22.00
CA LYS A 244 -12.17 0.06 -22.21
C LYS A 244 -11.19 0.11 -21.05
N ARG A 245 -10.92 -1.06 -20.45
CA ARG A 245 -9.86 -1.21 -19.46
C ARG A 245 -8.49 -1.13 -20.12
N ILE A 246 -7.60 -0.27 -19.63
CA ILE A 246 -6.28 0.00 -20.21
C ILE A 246 -5.10 -0.38 -19.33
N SER A 247 -5.29 -0.48 -18.02
CA SER A 247 -4.21 -0.84 -17.09
C SER A 247 -4.75 -1.55 -15.86
N TYR A 248 -3.88 -2.34 -15.22
CA TYR A 248 -4.14 -3.04 -13.96
C TYR A 248 -2.90 -2.98 -13.06
N GLY A 249 -3.10 -3.00 -11.76
CA GLY A 249 -2.03 -3.13 -10.78
C GLY A 249 -2.56 -3.45 -9.40
N ALA A 250 -1.68 -3.94 -8.54
CA ALA A 250 -2.03 -4.23 -7.16
C ALA A 250 -0.90 -3.84 -6.21
N ARG A 251 -1.25 -3.47 -4.98
CA ARG A 251 -0.29 -3.11 -3.93
C ARG A 251 -0.86 -3.35 -2.55
N ALA A 252 -0.03 -3.88 -1.65
CA ALA A 252 -0.32 -3.87 -0.22
C ALA A 252 -0.26 -2.43 0.31
N ILE A 253 -1.19 -2.09 1.19
CA ILE A 253 -1.37 -0.76 1.79
C ILE A 253 -1.29 -0.92 3.31
N ASN A 254 -0.61 0.00 3.99
CA ASN A 254 -0.59 0.03 5.45
C ASN A 254 -1.94 0.50 5.99
N GLU A 255 -2.48 -0.21 6.96
CA GLU A 255 -3.78 0.12 7.59
C GLU A 255 -3.71 0.20 9.13
N GLY A 256 -2.53 0.01 9.72
CA GLY A 256 -2.33 0.06 11.17
C GLY A 256 -2.48 1.45 11.80
N GLY A 257 -2.36 2.53 11.04
CA GLY A 257 -2.49 3.89 11.54
C GLY A 257 -1.41 4.28 12.54
N TRP A 258 -1.73 5.28 13.39
CA TRP A 258 -0.75 5.89 14.31
C TRP A 258 -0.07 4.91 15.26
N GLN A 259 -0.82 3.97 15.87
CA GLN A 259 -0.31 3.05 16.87
C GLN A 259 0.63 1.97 16.31
N SER A 260 0.69 1.80 14.99
CA SER A 260 1.59 0.88 14.30
C SER A 260 2.80 1.57 13.66
N VAL A 261 2.96 2.89 13.92
CA VAL A 261 4.15 3.62 13.48
C VAL A 261 5.35 3.17 14.32
N PRO A 262 6.43 2.63 13.71
CA PRO A 262 7.61 2.19 14.43
C PRO A 262 8.48 3.37 14.89
N LYS A 263 9.52 3.10 15.64
CA LYS A 263 10.63 4.05 15.81
C LYS A 263 11.21 4.39 14.43
N LEU A 264 11.33 5.68 14.12
CA LEU A 264 11.63 6.12 12.76
C LEU A 264 13.12 6.18 12.45
N ALA A 265 13.94 6.58 13.42
CA ALA A 265 15.37 6.80 13.23
C ALA A 265 16.20 5.70 13.91
N PHE A 266 17.33 5.43 13.31
CA PHE A 266 18.37 4.50 13.81
C PHE A 266 19.72 5.01 13.35
N PRO A 267 20.85 4.54 13.91
CA PRO A 267 22.18 5.02 13.51
C PRO A 267 22.41 4.95 12.01
N GLY A 268 22.69 6.08 11.38
CA GLY A 268 22.95 6.23 9.94
C GLY A 268 21.72 6.22 9.03
N GLY A 269 20.48 6.22 9.57
CA GLY A 269 19.32 6.24 8.69
C GLY A 269 17.96 6.43 9.35
N ALA A 270 16.91 6.46 8.50
CA ALA A 270 15.53 6.58 8.95
C ALA A 270 14.51 5.98 7.96
N LEU A 271 13.32 5.66 8.46
CA LEU A 271 12.16 5.25 7.69
C LEU A 271 11.28 6.44 7.34
N ILE A 272 10.82 6.53 6.09
CA ILE A 272 9.87 7.56 5.62
C ILE A 272 8.69 6.94 4.86
N GLY A 273 7.62 7.71 4.71
CA GLY A 273 6.43 7.31 3.96
C GLY A 273 5.78 6.04 4.47
N CYS A 274 5.41 5.16 3.55
CA CYS A 274 4.76 3.89 3.89
C CYS A 274 5.73 2.83 4.47
N SER A 275 7.05 3.04 4.42
CA SER A 275 8.00 2.21 5.19
C SER A 275 7.78 2.39 6.69
N ALA A 276 7.35 3.58 7.11
CA ALA A 276 6.93 3.91 8.48
C ALA A 276 5.41 3.72 8.72
N GLY A 277 4.60 3.54 7.66
CA GLY A 277 3.16 3.32 7.79
C GLY A 277 2.30 4.58 7.85
N PHE A 278 2.76 5.70 7.30
CA PHE A 278 2.03 6.96 7.33
C PHE A 278 0.85 7.00 6.35
N VAL A 279 -0.23 6.27 6.65
CA VAL A 279 -1.47 6.26 5.86
C VAL A 279 -2.65 6.67 6.73
N ASN A 280 -3.45 7.61 6.25
CA ASN A 280 -4.74 7.93 6.83
C ASN A 280 -5.77 6.96 6.23
N VAL A 281 -6.06 5.90 6.96
CA VAL A 281 -6.87 4.77 6.48
C VAL A 281 -8.28 5.18 6.07
N PRO A 282 -9.10 5.86 6.91
CA PRO A 282 -10.46 6.24 6.51
C PRO A 282 -10.52 7.17 5.29
N ARG A 283 -9.47 7.97 5.09
CA ARG A 283 -9.36 8.84 3.91
C ARG A 283 -8.75 8.14 2.70
N ILE A 284 -8.18 6.95 2.85
CA ILE A 284 -7.43 6.24 1.80
C ILE A 284 -6.31 7.14 1.22
N LYS A 285 -5.60 7.86 2.08
CA LYS A 285 -4.58 8.85 1.67
C LYS A 285 -3.28 8.68 2.45
N GLY A 286 -2.17 8.54 1.71
CA GLY A 286 -0.82 8.41 2.26
C GLY A 286 0.23 9.25 1.53
N SER A 287 -0.06 9.75 0.32
CA SER A 287 0.95 10.46 -0.49
C SER A 287 1.40 11.77 0.16
N HIS A 288 0.48 12.55 0.72
CA HIS A 288 0.80 13.82 1.40
C HIS A 288 1.62 13.61 2.69
N THR A 289 1.31 12.57 3.46
CA THR A 289 2.05 12.21 4.68
C THR A 289 3.43 11.65 4.34
N ALA A 290 3.54 10.87 3.26
CA ALA A 290 4.82 10.39 2.77
C ALA A 290 5.75 11.54 2.35
N MET A 291 5.24 12.52 1.58
CA MET A 291 5.99 13.71 1.18
C MET A 291 6.45 14.51 2.41
N LYS A 292 5.55 14.79 3.35
CA LYS A 292 5.90 15.56 4.57
C LYS A 292 6.91 14.83 5.43
N SER A 293 6.84 13.50 5.55
CA SER A 293 7.83 12.73 6.31
C SER A 293 9.23 12.82 5.68
N GLY A 294 9.30 12.81 4.33
CA GLY A 294 10.55 13.04 3.61
C GLY A 294 11.15 14.42 3.88
N MET A 295 10.31 15.47 3.88
CA MET A 295 10.73 16.84 4.21
C MET A 295 11.32 16.92 5.63
N LEU A 296 10.60 16.39 6.62
CA LEU A 296 11.04 16.43 8.03
C LEU A 296 12.33 15.63 8.25
N ALA A 297 12.48 14.48 7.59
CA ALA A 297 13.71 13.70 7.65
C ALA A 297 14.89 14.45 7.01
N ALA A 298 14.68 15.05 5.83
CA ALA A 298 15.70 15.84 5.14
C ALA A 298 16.13 17.06 5.97
N GLU A 299 15.21 17.82 6.54
CA GLU A 299 15.49 18.97 7.42
C GLU A 299 16.33 18.54 8.64
N SER A 300 15.97 17.40 9.25
CA SER A 300 16.72 16.86 10.41
C SER A 300 18.12 16.37 10.03
N ILE A 301 18.30 15.76 8.85
CA ILE A 301 19.60 15.34 8.32
C ILE A 301 20.48 16.56 8.01
N VAL A 302 19.94 17.57 7.35
CA VAL A 302 20.69 18.82 7.05
C VAL A 302 21.19 19.48 8.33
N ALA A 303 20.35 19.55 9.36
CA ALA A 303 20.75 20.08 10.67
C ALA A 303 21.86 19.22 11.33
N ALA A 304 21.77 17.89 11.25
CA ALA A 304 22.79 16.99 11.78
C ALA A 304 24.15 17.18 11.06
N ILE A 305 24.15 17.23 9.73
CA ILE A 305 25.36 17.44 8.92
C ILE A 305 25.97 18.82 9.19
N ALA A 306 25.15 19.86 9.29
CA ALA A 306 25.63 21.23 9.64
C ALA A 306 26.26 21.29 11.01
N ALA A 307 25.82 20.44 11.96
CA ALA A 307 26.44 20.30 13.28
C ALA A 307 27.67 19.37 13.30
N GLY A 308 28.16 18.90 12.12
CA GLY A 308 29.31 18.01 12.00
C GLY A 308 29.02 16.55 12.41
N ARG A 309 27.75 16.16 12.48
CA ARG A 309 27.35 14.79 12.80
C ARG A 309 27.13 13.95 11.54
N GLU A 310 27.47 12.67 11.62
CA GLU A 310 27.25 11.68 10.58
C GLU A 310 27.12 10.28 11.19
N PHE A 311 26.37 9.41 10.54
CA PHE A 311 26.12 8.00 10.93
C PHE A 311 25.44 7.80 12.29
N ASP A 312 25.09 8.84 13.01
CA ASP A 312 24.38 8.76 14.29
C ASP A 312 22.86 8.67 14.11
N GLU A 313 22.12 8.57 15.21
CA GLU A 313 20.66 8.57 15.19
C GLU A 313 20.13 10.00 15.09
N ILE A 314 19.32 10.29 14.04
CA ILE A 314 18.64 11.59 13.86
C ILE A 314 17.38 11.67 14.73
N ALA A 315 17.56 11.72 16.06
CA ALA A 315 16.46 11.73 17.03
C ALA A 315 15.47 12.89 16.83
N ASP A 316 15.94 14.04 16.33
CA ASP A 316 15.11 15.21 16.04
C ASP A 316 14.01 14.92 15.03
N TYR A 317 14.21 13.97 14.09
CA TYR A 317 13.20 13.57 13.13
C TYR A 317 11.95 12.99 13.81
N GLN A 318 12.12 12.14 14.82
CA GLN A 318 11.00 11.57 15.58
C GLN A 318 10.23 12.67 16.33
N ALA A 319 10.94 13.63 16.95
CA ALA A 319 10.34 14.75 17.65
C ALA A 319 9.56 15.65 16.68
N ASN A 320 10.22 16.08 15.60
CA ASN A 320 9.60 16.91 14.56
C ASN A 320 8.36 16.28 13.94
N LEU A 321 8.37 14.95 13.74
CA LEU A 321 7.19 14.24 13.24
C LEU A 321 6.06 14.25 14.27
N ASN A 322 6.34 14.02 15.55
CA ASN A 322 5.34 14.03 16.61
C ASN A 322 4.65 15.39 16.77
N ASP A 323 5.36 16.47 16.48
CA ASP A 323 4.86 17.87 16.53
C ASP A 323 4.20 18.29 15.21
N SER A 324 4.35 17.50 14.15
CA SER A 324 3.81 17.81 12.83
C SER A 324 2.32 17.54 12.71
N TRP A 325 1.75 18.06 11.63
CA TRP A 325 0.36 17.76 11.27
C TRP A 325 0.14 16.28 10.86
N ILE A 326 1.18 15.50 10.51
CA ILE A 326 1.07 14.06 10.28
C ILE A 326 0.55 13.38 11.55
N ALA A 327 1.22 13.63 12.68
CA ALA A 327 0.82 13.03 13.96
C ALA A 327 -0.59 13.47 14.36
N THR A 328 -0.92 14.75 14.18
CA THR A 328 -2.27 15.27 14.46
C THR A 328 -3.32 14.54 13.62
N GLU A 329 -3.09 14.42 12.30
CA GLU A 329 -4.02 13.77 11.38
C GLU A 329 -4.20 12.28 11.69
N LEU A 330 -3.11 11.54 11.89
CA LEU A 330 -3.18 10.11 12.16
C LEU A 330 -3.78 9.79 13.54
N LYS A 331 -3.54 10.62 14.54
CA LYS A 331 -4.14 10.48 15.88
C LYS A 331 -5.67 10.68 15.86
N LEU A 332 -6.19 11.51 14.95
CA LEU A 332 -7.65 11.70 14.80
C LEU A 332 -8.35 10.40 14.36
N VAL A 333 -7.70 9.59 13.57
CA VAL A 333 -8.29 8.38 12.95
C VAL A 333 -7.79 7.07 13.54
N LYS A 334 -6.98 7.10 14.58
CA LYS A 334 -6.25 5.94 15.10
C LYS A 334 -7.11 4.74 15.47
N ASN A 335 -8.37 4.94 15.87
CA ASN A 335 -9.27 3.87 16.25
C ASN A 335 -10.18 3.39 15.10
N ALA A 336 -10.13 4.00 13.92
CA ALA A 336 -11.07 3.68 12.85
C ALA A 336 -10.92 2.22 12.36
N GLN A 337 -9.71 1.83 12.00
CA GLN A 337 -9.44 0.46 11.54
C GLN A 337 -9.73 -0.58 12.64
N PRO A 338 -9.19 -0.49 13.86
CA PRO A 338 -9.44 -1.51 14.86
C PRO A 338 -10.91 -1.56 15.33
N ALA A 339 -11.67 -0.48 15.20
CA ALA A 339 -13.10 -0.50 15.46
C ALA A 339 -13.84 -1.36 14.43
N VAL A 340 -13.55 -1.18 13.15
CA VAL A 340 -14.18 -1.96 12.06
C VAL A 340 -13.73 -3.43 12.13
N ALA A 341 -12.45 -3.70 12.31
CA ALA A 341 -11.93 -5.06 12.44
C ALA A 341 -12.54 -5.83 13.62
N LYS A 342 -12.80 -5.16 14.73
CA LYS A 342 -13.33 -5.79 15.95
C LYS A 342 -14.86 -5.94 15.95
N TYR A 343 -15.58 -4.94 15.44
CA TYR A 343 -17.05 -4.85 15.57
C TYR A 343 -17.79 -5.01 14.23
N GLY A 344 -17.07 -5.34 13.15
CA GLY A 344 -17.63 -5.53 11.81
C GLY A 344 -17.94 -4.22 11.09
N ASN A 345 -18.36 -4.36 9.83
CA ASN A 345 -18.58 -3.21 8.95
C ASN A 345 -19.61 -2.21 9.49
N ASP A 346 -20.75 -2.68 9.99
CA ASP A 346 -21.86 -1.79 10.38
C ASP A 346 -21.58 -1.08 11.69
N TYR A 347 -21.46 -1.84 12.79
CA TYR A 347 -21.23 -1.26 14.12
C TYR A 347 -19.85 -0.61 14.23
N GLY A 348 -18.82 -1.23 13.66
CA GLY A 348 -17.46 -0.71 13.67
C GLY A 348 -17.34 0.63 12.94
N THR A 349 -17.99 0.79 11.79
CA THR A 349 -18.01 2.06 11.05
C THR A 349 -18.72 3.17 11.84
N VAL A 350 -19.85 2.87 12.48
CA VAL A 350 -20.54 3.86 13.34
C VAL A 350 -19.68 4.27 14.52
N LEU A 351 -19.07 3.31 15.23
CA LEU A 351 -18.16 3.59 16.35
C LEU A 351 -16.93 4.39 15.91
N ALA A 352 -16.34 4.05 14.78
CA ALA A 352 -15.24 4.80 14.18
C ALA A 352 -15.65 6.25 13.86
N GLY A 353 -16.83 6.44 13.29
CA GLY A 353 -17.39 7.76 13.00
C GLY A 353 -17.57 8.61 14.25
N ILE A 354 -18.14 8.03 15.30
CA ILE A 354 -18.32 8.70 16.60
C ILE A 354 -16.96 9.08 17.21
N ASP A 355 -15.98 8.15 17.27
CA ASP A 355 -14.64 8.43 17.81
C ASP A 355 -13.94 9.56 17.02
N MET A 356 -14.01 9.52 15.68
CA MET A 356 -13.45 10.57 14.83
C MET A 356 -14.10 11.94 15.08
N TRP A 357 -15.42 12.01 15.25
CA TRP A 357 -16.12 13.25 15.61
C TRP A 357 -15.72 13.76 16.99
N MET A 358 -15.71 12.88 18.01
CA MET A 358 -15.28 13.25 19.35
C MET A 358 -13.86 13.84 19.37
N ARG A 359 -12.93 13.23 18.62
CA ARG A 359 -11.55 13.74 18.51
C ARG A 359 -11.49 15.06 17.76
N THR A 360 -12.27 15.24 16.72
CA THR A 360 -12.38 16.51 15.98
C THR A 360 -12.86 17.63 16.89
N LEU A 361 -13.82 17.36 17.78
CA LEU A 361 -14.35 18.28 18.78
C LEU A 361 -13.46 18.43 20.03
N LYS A 362 -12.31 17.71 20.08
CA LYS A 362 -11.37 17.68 21.23
C LYS A 362 -11.98 17.15 22.53
N ILE A 363 -13.03 16.36 22.44
CA ILE A 363 -13.69 15.66 23.57
C ILE A 363 -13.46 14.15 23.51
N GLY A 364 -12.55 13.69 22.63
CA GLY A 364 -12.24 12.28 22.42
C GLY A 364 -11.66 11.60 23.67
N LEU A 365 -12.08 10.38 23.91
CA LEU A 365 -11.53 9.58 24.99
C LEU A 365 -10.05 9.24 24.73
N PRO A 366 -9.20 9.13 25.77
CA PRO A 366 -7.77 8.80 25.61
C PRO A 366 -7.53 7.33 25.26
N ILE A 367 -8.56 6.64 24.76
CA ILE A 367 -8.51 5.23 24.41
C ILE A 367 -7.76 5.04 23.08
N THR A 368 -6.87 4.04 23.04
CA THR A 368 -6.26 3.49 21.82
C THR A 368 -6.66 2.03 21.72
N MET A 369 -7.41 1.69 20.67
CA MET A 369 -7.79 0.31 20.40
C MET A 369 -6.58 -0.47 19.89
N LYS A 370 -6.55 -1.78 20.17
CA LYS A 370 -5.46 -2.66 19.74
C LYS A 370 -5.72 -3.26 18.37
N HIS A 371 -4.65 -3.43 17.62
CA HIS A 371 -4.59 -4.26 16.42
C HIS A 371 -4.23 -5.70 16.75
N HIS A 372 -4.56 -6.59 15.82
CA HIS A 372 -4.03 -7.95 15.74
C HIS A 372 -3.20 -8.08 14.45
N ALA A 373 -2.24 -9.00 14.41
CA ALA A 373 -1.53 -9.29 13.17
C ALA A 373 -2.47 -10.00 12.18
N ASP A 374 -2.41 -9.62 10.89
CA ASP A 374 -3.34 -10.12 9.87
C ASP A 374 -3.37 -11.65 9.78
N ASN A 375 -2.20 -12.27 9.81
CA ASN A 375 -2.05 -13.73 9.70
C ASN A 375 -2.63 -14.50 10.89
N GLU A 376 -2.88 -13.85 12.03
CA GLU A 376 -3.51 -14.47 13.20
C GLU A 376 -5.02 -14.56 13.06
N MET A 377 -5.62 -13.82 12.12
CA MET A 377 -7.07 -13.73 11.95
C MET A 377 -7.64 -14.80 11.03
N THR A 378 -6.82 -15.41 10.17
CA THR A 378 -7.27 -16.41 9.20
C THR A 378 -7.79 -17.66 9.91
N GLY A 379 -9.06 -17.96 9.71
CA GLY A 379 -9.71 -19.14 10.28
C GLY A 379 -9.46 -20.40 9.45
N ARG A 380 -9.75 -21.57 10.04
CA ARG A 380 -9.62 -22.86 9.35
C ARG A 380 -10.64 -22.97 8.22
N ALA A 381 -10.23 -23.52 7.09
CA ALA A 381 -11.05 -23.61 5.88
C ALA A 381 -12.33 -24.47 6.05
N ASP A 382 -12.27 -25.47 6.94
CA ASP A 382 -13.42 -26.34 7.24
C ASP A 382 -14.53 -25.64 8.05
N LEU A 383 -14.26 -24.47 8.63
CA LEU A 383 -15.24 -23.68 9.40
C LEU A 383 -16.00 -22.65 8.56
N TYR A 384 -15.62 -22.48 7.29
CA TYR A 384 -16.22 -21.47 6.42
C TYR A 384 -16.74 -22.07 5.12
N PRO A 385 -17.85 -21.55 4.59
CA PRO A 385 -18.33 -21.99 3.28
C PRO A 385 -17.36 -21.54 2.19
N LYS A 386 -17.17 -22.39 1.18
CA LYS A 386 -16.55 -21.98 -0.07
C LYS A 386 -17.42 -20.96 -0.77
N ILE A 387 -16.76 -20.00 -1.43
CA ILE A 387 -17.44 -18.96 -2.19
C ILE A 387 -17.41 -19.34 -3.66
N ASP A 388 -18.58 -19.39 -4.28
CA ASP A 388 -18.71 -19.63 -5.73
C ASP A 388 -18.73 -18.28 -6.45
N TYR A 389 -17.61 -17.95 -7.07
CA TYR A 389 -17.46 -16.69 -7.79
C TYR A 389 -17.99 -16.80 -9.22
N PRO A 390 -18.75 -15.81 -9.72
CA PRO A 390 -19.25 -15.82 -11.07
C PRO A 390 -18.10 -15.74 -12.10
N LYS A 391 -18.27 -16.42 -13.22
CA LYS A 391 -17.31 -16.29 -14.32
C LYS A 391 -17.31 -14.84 -14.84
N PRO A 392 -16.14 -14.29 -15.18
CA PRO A 392 -16.05 -12.94 -15.73
C PRO A 392 -16.77 -12.87 -17.09
N ASP A 393 -17.41 -11.74 -17.37
CA ASP A 393 -18.16 -11.52 -18.62
C ASP A 393 -17.27 -11.04 -19.79
N GLY A 394 -16.01 -10.73 -19.54
CA GLY A 394 -15.07 -10.21 -20.55
C GLY A 394 -15.36 -8.77 -21.00
N VAL A 395 -16.32 -8.07 -20.40
CA VAL A 395 -16.73 -6.71 -20.73
C VAL A 395 -16.48 -5.74 -19.57
N ILE A 396 -16.97 -6.09 -18.38
CA ILE A 396 -16.78 -5.31 -17.14
C ILE A 396 -15.90 -6.08 -16.18
N SER A 397 -16.06 -7.38 -16.09
CA SER A 397 -15.23 -8.26 -15.28
C SER A 397 -14.33 -9.13 -16.16
N PHE A 398 -13.14 -9.44 -15.67
CA PHE A 398 -12.09 -10.11 -16.42
C PHE A 398 -11.41 -11.15 -15.55
N ASP A 399 -10.81 -12.15 -16.19
CA ASP A 399 -9.97 -13.10 -15.51
C ASP A 399 -8.65 -12.48 -15.00
N ARG A 400 -8.05 -13.16 -14.05
CA ARG A 400 -6.84 -12.68 -13.36
C ARG A 400 -5.63 -12.57 -14.30
N LEU A 401 -5.44 -13.53 -15.22
CA LEU A 401 -4.27 -13.55 -16.10
C LEU A 401 -4.33 -12.44 -17.16
N SER A 402 -5.51 -12.18 -17.74
CA SER A 402 -5.69 -11.02 -18.64
C SER A 402 -5.47 -9.69 -17.93
N SER A 403 -5.71 -9.64 -16.62
CA SER A 403 -5.41 -8.46 -15.80
C SER A 403 -3.90 -8.32 -15.57
N VAL A 404 -3.19 -9.39 -15.29
CA VAL A 404 -1.72 -9.41 -15.17
C VAL A 404 -1.07 -8.91 -16.46
N PHE A 405 -1.55 -9.33 -17.63
CA PHE A 405 -1.05 -8.84 -18.92
C PHE A 405 -1.13 -7.29 -19.01
N LEU A 406 -2.21 -6.69 -18.52
CA LEU A 406 -2.38 -5.22 -18.52
C LEU A 406 -1.59 -4.51 -17.41
N SER A 407 -0.94 -5.22 -16.51
CA SER A 407 -0.06 -4.61 -15.53
C SER A 407 1.24 -4.08 -16.17
N ASN A 408 1.54 -4.57 -17.35
CA ASN A 408 2.77 -4.28 -18.09
C ASN A 408 4.05 -4.58 -17.26
N THR A 409 3.92 -5.49 -16.29
CA THR A 409 5.08 -5.98 -15.51
C THR A 409 5.75 -7.06 -16.31
N ASN A 410 7.05 -6.92 -16.54
CA ASN A 410 7.88 -7.90 -17.24
C ASN A 410 9.02 -8.35 -16.33
N HIS A 411 9.29 -9.64 -16.32
CA HIS A 411 10.40 -10.25 -15.62
C HIS A 411 11.33 -10.91 -16.63
N GLU A 412 12.62 -10.82 -16.40
CA GLU A 412 13.58 -11.59 -17.15
C GLU A 412 13.33 -13.09 -16.91
N GLU A 413 13.25 -13.88 -17.97
CA GLU A 413 12.97 -15.32 -17.84
C GLU A 413 14.17 -16.08 -17.28
N ASP A 414 15.38 -15.68 -17.64
CA ASP A 414 16.60 -16.26 -17.14
C ASP A 414 17.18 -15.46 -15.98
N GLN A 415 16.44 -15.49 -14.84
CA GLN A 415 16.88 -14.92 -13.57
C GLN A 415 16.44 -15.82 -12.41
N PRO A 416 17.12 -15.77 -11.24
CA PRO A 416 16.70 -16.48 -10.06
C PRO A 416 15.29 -16.05 -9.63
N CYS A 417 14.49 -17.00 -9.18
CA CYS A 417 13.16 -16.69 -8.67
C CYS A 417 13.27 -15.78 -7.44
N HIS A 418 12.69 -14.57 -7.52
CA HIS A 418 12.70 -13.61 -6.43
C HIS A 418 11.72 -13.95 -5.28
N LEU A 419 10.84 -14.94 -5.50
CA LEU A 419 9.88 -15.44 -4.52
C LEU A 419 10.43 -16.74 -3.93
N GLN A 420 10.92 -16.68 -2.71
CA GLN A 420 11.53 -17.82 -2.04
C GLN A 420 10.73 -18.18 -0.79
N LEU A 421 10.52 -19.48 -0.60
CA LEU A 421 9.90 -20.03 0.60
C LEU A 421 10.97 -20.20 1.68
N LYS A 422 10.67 -19.76 2.90
CA LYS A 422 11.54 -20.04 4.06
C LYS A 422 11.51 -21.55 4.40
N ASP A 423 10.34 -22.15 4.26
CA ASP A 423 10.11 -23.57 4.46
C ASP A 423 9.16 -24.06 3.36
N PRO A 424 9.66 -24.92 2.44
CA PRO A 424 8.88 -25.43 1.31
C PRO A 424 7.75 -26.39 1.73
N ASP A 425 7.78 -26.92 2.95
CA ASP A 425 6.77 -27.84 3.46
C ASP A 425 5.52 -27.14 3.97
N VAL A 426 5.64 -25.90 4.44
CA VAL A 426 4.53 -25.14 5.06
C VAL A 426 3.31 -25.05 4.14
N PRO A 427 3.40 -24.67 2.87
CA PRO A 427 2.24 -24.53 1.99
C PRO A 427 1.43 -25.81 1.85
N VAL A 428 2.09 -26.97 1.76
CA VAL A 428 1.44 -28.24 1.48
C VAL A 428 1.09 -29.01 2.75
N LYS A 429 2.00 -29.04 3.74
CA LYS A 429 1.81 -29.82 4.97
C LYS A 429 0.99 -29.12 6.04
N ILE A 430 0.97 -27.76 6.03
CA ILE A 430 0.28 -26.96 7.04
C ILE A 430 -0.85 -26.15 6.42
N ASN A 431 -0.56 -25.26 5.45
CA ASN A 431 -1.55 -24.33 4.95
C ASN A 431 -2.66 -25.03 4.15
N LEU A 432 -2.30 -25.98 3.29
CA LEU A 432 -3.28 -26.67 2.46
C LEU A 432 -4.33 -27.43 3.29
N PRO A 433 -3.99 -28.29 4.28
CA PRO A 433 -4.99 -29.01 5.05
C PRO A 433 -5.77 -28.14 6.04
N LEU A 434 -5.18 -27.05 6.56
CA LEU A 434 -5.83 -26.20 7.56
C LEU A 434 -6.60 -25.03 6.94
N TYR A 435 -6.08 -24.41 5.87
CA TYR A 435 -6.57 -23.16 5.32
C TYR A 435 -6.86 -23.22 3.81
N ASP A 436 -6.78 -24.41 3.19
CA ASP A 436 -6.91 -24.64 1.74
C ASP A 436 -5.91 -23.77 0.93
N GLU A 437 -4.71 -23.57 1.42
CA GLU A 437 -3.63 -22.71 0.93
C GLU A 437 -4.14 -21.38 0.37
N PRO A 438 -4.33 -20.34 1.22
CA PRO A 438 -4.98 -19.09 0.85
C PRO A 438 -4.17 -18.25 -0.14
N ALA A 439 -2.86 -18.52 -0.31
CA ALA A 439 -2.03 -17.81 -1.28
C ALA A 439 -2.54 -17.92 -2.72
N GLN A 440 -3.26 -19.01 -3.03
CA GLN A 440 -3.92 -19.20 -4.33
C GLN A 440 -4.97 -18.10 -4.60
N ARG A 441 -5.54 -17.50 -3.54
CA ARG A 441 -6.64 -16.52 -3.59
C ARG A 441 -6.21 -15.11 -3.27
N TYR A 442 -5.42 -14.89 -2.21
CA TYR A 442 -4.99 -13.53 -1.90
C TYR A 442 -3.99 -12.96 -2.92
N CYS A 443 -3.28 -13.80 -3.69
CA CYS A 443 -2.42 -13.31 -4.74
C CYS A 443 -3.25 -12.75 -5.91
N PRO A 444 -3.14 -11.43 -6.22
CA PRO A 444 -3.95 -10.78 -7.25
C PRO A 444 -3.44 -11.06 -8.67
N ALA A 445 -2.42 -11.91 -8.81
CA ALA A 445 -1.71 -12.13 -10.07
C ALA A 445 -1.54 -13.61 -10.46
N GLY A 446 -2.10 -14.56 -9.71
CA GLY A 446 -1.99 -15.98 -10.05
C GLY A 446 -0.57 -16.54 -9.96
N VAL A 447 0.18 -16.07 -8.98
CA VAL A 447 1.56 -16.54 -8.77
C VAL A 447 1.59 -17.89 -8.09
N TYR A 448 0.71 -18.15 -7.14
CA TYR A 448 0.72 -19.35 -6.32
C TYR A 448 -0.43 -20.30 -6.70
N GLU A 449 -0.10 -21.55 -6.97
CA GLU A 449 -1.05 -22.61 -7.32
C GLU A 449 -0.69 -23.93 -6.63
N ILE A 450 -1.66 -24.65 -6.14
CA ILE A 450 -1.47 -26.04 -5.73
C ILE A 450 -1.78 -26.95 -6.92
N VAL A 451 -0.78 -27.64 -7.40
CA VAL A 451 -0.85 -28.62 -8.48
C VAL A 451 -0.63 -30.03 -7.97
N GLY A 452 -1.05 -31.05 -8.73
CA GLY A 452 -0.86 -32.46 -8.35
C GLY A 452 -1.80 -32.95 -7.23
N LYS A 453 -2.85 -32.21 -6.90
CA LYS A 453 -3.81 -32.56 -5.84
C LYS A 453 -4.64 -33.79 -6.20
N GLU A 454 -5.05 -33.90 -7.46
CA GLU A 454 -5.84 -35.03 -7.96
C GLU A 454 -5.01 -36.30 -8.07
N GLU A 455 -3.70 -36.18 -8.32
CA GLU A 455 -2.77 -37.31 -8.38
C GLU A 455 -2.27 -37.75 -6.99
N GLY A 456 -2.76 -37.13 -5.92
CA GLY A 456 -2.35 -37.44 -4.54
C GLY A 456 -0.94 -36.94 -4.17
N ASN A 457 -0.33 -36.12 -5.00
CA ASN A 457 0.99 -35.52 -4.77
C ASN A 457 0.94 -33.98 -4.87
N PRO A 458 0.25 -33.28 -3.94
CA PRO A 458 0.11 -31.84 -3.99
C PRO A 458 1.46 -31.14 -3.79
N ARG A 459 1.71 -30.10 -4.60
CA ARG A 459 2.88 -29.22 -4.46
C ARG A 459 2.51 -27.78 -4.76
N LEU A 460 3.19 -26.84 -4.12
CA LEU A 460 3.05 -25.43 -4.47
C LEU A 460 3.88 -25.14 -5.74
N GLN A 461 3.22 -24.60 -6.75
CA GLN A 461 3.84 -24.03 -7.92
C GLN A 461 3.90 -22.50 -7.79
N ILE A 462 5.06 -21.92 -8.09
CA ILE A 462 5.26 -20.46 -8.06
C ILE A 462 5.47 -19.99 -9.49
N ASN A 463 4.46 -19.32 -10.05
CA ASN A 463 4.50 -18.69 -11.37
C ASN A 463 5.07 -17.27 -11.25
N ALA A 464 6.37 -17.16 -10.97
CA ALA A 464 7.03 -15.89 -10.64
C ALA A 464 6.89 -14.81 -11.73
N GLN A 465 6.76 -15.23 -13.00
CA GLN A 465 6.53 -14.34 -14.16
C GLN A 465 5.24 -13.52 -14.04
N ASN A 466 4.23 -14.04 -13.33
CA ASN A 466 2.97 -13.33 -13.12
C ASN A 466 3.05 -12.27 -12.01
N CYS A 467 4.14 -12.20 -11.26
CA CYS A 467 4.24 -11.35 -10.08
C CYS A 467 4.17 -9.85 -10.45
N VAL A 468 3.20 -9.13 -9.89
CA VAL A 468 3.03 -7.68 -10.04
C VAL A 468 3.64 -6.89 -8.87
N HIS A 469 4.50 -7.53 -8.07
CA HIS A 469 5.16 -6.94 -6.90
C HIS A 469 4.22 -6.26 -5.90
N CYS A 470 3.03 -6.81 -5.68
CA CYS A 470 2.05 -6.22 -4.75
C CYS A 470 2.52 -6.23 -3.29
N LYS A 471 3.42 -7.12 -2.90
CA LYS A 471 3.94 -7.28 -1.54
C LYS A 471 2.90 -7.83 -0.54
N THR A 472 1.87 -8.50 -1.04
CA THR A 472 0.85 -9.18 -0.20
C THR A 472 1.42 -10.40 0.49
#